data_8862593a0f51d1b39ac824e89d00ca16
#
_entry.id   8862593a0f51d1b39ac824e89d00ca16
#
_cell.length_a   1.000
_cell.length_b   1.000
_cell.length_c   1.000
_cell.angle_alpha   90.00
_cell.angle_beta   90.00
_cell.angle_gamma   90.00
#
_symmetry.space_group_name_H-M   'P 1'
#
loop_
_entity.id
_entity.type
_entity.pdbx_description
1 polymer ?
#
loop_
_entity_poly.entity_id
_entity_poly.type
_entity_poly.pdbx_seq_one_letter_code
_entity_poly.pdbx_strand_id
1 'polypeptide(L)'
;EKLIPIKIEDVVHILNRRLFKSVNPDTAKNTAKEYLDLYSNLPVSDKMKRNSYLEKIQTSYPFHPELIDIFYQRLATLDRFQNTRGALRILANVVKRIWDVKENDATLIHPFHIDLADDSIANDLTHGIGESRLKNAVEGDIWNSEGTARAQESDEQSQSHWDAPLVRRVCNTVFLYSLVAGKDNSKGIEPSEISSLSVTPVKDDHFTSIRDIVCEKILMDQPFQFIDRQGSRFVFVKEAPPIKVIDNIAKNDVMIEESTRYIEKNITNLFGREGPDWLHIEVFRPSPQDFIDEPSIRVAILNPNSFSLPSTREVSKDIENFLKFKDNNAKKLREFTNSAFLLVATKDRLNALHITAKKIVAADRVRNDLTQHGIQEDRKKDVESYLARQMENINDSIRAAFTNLIFYDREGIKVHAVTSSGYSKASNGADMLALQLKSMNRVNDQVLDPSFYVMEYV
;
A
#
# COMPACT_ATOMS: atom_id res chain seq x y z
N GLU A 1 39.79 34.08 12.19
CA GLU A 1 38.69 34.49 13.10
C GLU A 1 38.02 33.21 13.63
N LYS A 2 38.07 33.01 14.95
CA LYS A 2 37.28 31.95 15.60
C LYS A 2 35.81 32.33 15.49
N LEU A 3 35.06 31.67 14.60
CA LEU A 3 33.61 31.73 14.63
C LEU A 3 33.10 31.20 15.96
N ILE A 4 32.64 32.07 16.81
CA ILE A 4 31.93 31.70 18.05
C ILE A 4 30.60 31.14 17.62
N PRO A 5 30.28 29.86 17.90
CA PRO A 5 28.98 29.31 17.57
C PRO A 5 27.87 30.13 18.25
N ILE A 6 26.99 30.72 17.48
CA ILE A 6 25.83 31.47 17.99
C ILE A 6 25.02 30.51 18.86
N LYS A 7 24.78 30.86 20.12
CA LYS A 7 23.93 30.08 21.01
C LYS A 7 22.49 30.12 20.52
N ILE A 8 21.75 29.02 20.70
CA ILE A 8 20.33 28.93 20.32
C ILE A 8 19.50 30.04 20.95
N GLU A 9 19.84 30.45 22.20
CA GLU A 9 19.21 31.53 22.93
C GLU A 9 19.33 32.89 22.20
N ASP A 10 20.51 33.20 21.65
CA ASP A 10 20.75 34.43 20.89
C ASP A 10 19.90 34.45 19.62
N VAL A 11 19.76 33.29 19.00
CA VAL A 11 18.95 33.12 17.78
C VAL A 11 17.47 33.35 18.06
N VAL A 12 16.93 32.74 19.10
CA VAL A 12 15.51 32.93 19.49
C VAL A 12 15.27 34.41 19.85
N HIS A 13 16.21 35.05 20.54
CA HIS A 13 16.11 36.48 20.83
C HIS A 13 16.03 37.35 19.55
N ILE A 14 16.82 37.02 18.53
CA ILE A 14 16.77 37.70 17.24
C ILE A 14 15.42 37.46 16.54
N LEU A 15 14.93 36.21 16.53
CA LEU A 15 13.64 35.86 15.95
C LEU A 15 12.49 36.62 16.63
N ASN A 16 12.44 36.58 17.95
CA ASN A 16 11.39 37.25 18.72
C ASN A 16 11.38 38.76 18.48
N ARG A 17 12.55 39.40 18.48
CA ARG A 17 12.66 40.84 18.23
C ARG A 17 12.27 41.25 16.80
N ARG A 18 12.41 40.34 15.83
CA ARG A 18 12.09 40.63 14.41
C ARG A 18 10.67 40.29 14.03
N LEU A 19 10.08 39.26 14.66
CA LEU A 19 8.77 38.72 14.30
C LEU A 19 7.63 39.24 15.18
N PHE A 20 7.93 39.63 16.43
CA PHE A 20 6.90 40.05 17.38
C PHE A 20 7.22 41.42 17.98
N LYS A 21 6.17 42.16 18.33
CA LYS A 21 6.31 43.44 19.06
C LYS A 21 6.82 43.21 20.47
N SER A 22 6.27 42.19 21.12
CA SER A 22 6.66 41.76 22.47
C SER A 22 6.26 40.31 22.69
N VAL A 23 6.99 39.62 23.55
CA VAL A 23 6.68 38.28 24.02
C VAL A 23 6.45 38.38 25.52
N ASN A 24 5.31 37.90 26.01
CA ASN A 24 4.96 37.96 27.42
C ASN A 24 5.67 36.82 28.21
N PRO A 25 6.56 37.13 29.18
CA PRO A 25 7.30 36.13 29.94
C PRO A 25 6.40 35.22 30.81
N ASP A 26 5.32 35.77 31.37
CA ASP A 26 4.40 35.01 32.20
C ASP A 26 3.62 33.98 31.36
N THR A 27 3.19 34.38 30.18
CA THR A 27 2.57 33.46 29.19
C THR A 27 3.55 32.35 28.81
N ALA A 28 4.81 32.69 28.49
CA ALA A 28 5.86 31.72 28.18
C ALA A 28 6.05 30.69 29.29
N LYS A 29 6.08 31.16 30.56
CA LYS A 29 6.22 30.30 31.73
C LYS A 29 5.00 29.40 31.95
N ASN A 30 3.79 29.91 31.76
CA ASN A 30 2.57 29.12 31.93
C ASN A 30 2.45 28.06 30.86
N THR A 31 2.63 28.44 29.59
CA THR A 31 2.63 27.50 28.46
C THR A 31 3.67 26.39 28.65
N ALA A 32 4.89 26.72 29.09
CA ALA A 32 5.90 25.70 29.33
C ALA A 32 5.51 24.71 30.44
N LYS A 33 4.78 25.14 31.48
CA LYS A 33 4.23 24.23 32.50
C LYS A 33 3.14 23.33 31.94
N GLU A 34 2.21 23.87 31.14
CA GLU A 34 1.15 23.12 30.51
C GLU A 34 1.73 22.00 29.61
N TYR A 35 2.80 22.29 28.85
CA TYR A 35 3.48 21.28 28.06
C TYR A 35 4.25 20.25 28.91
N LEU A 36 4.86 20.64 30.03
CA LEU A 36 5.50 19.68 30.91
C LEU A 36 4.47 18.72 31.54
N ASP A 37 3.32 19.25 31.96
CA ASP A 37 2.23 18.45 32.48
C ASP A 37 1.67 17.50 31.41
N LEU A 38 1.45 17.99 30.18
CA LEU A 38 1.04 17.17 29.05
C LEU A 38 2.04 16.02 28.80
N TYR A 39 3.33 16.34 28.64
CA TYR A 39 4.36 15.34 28.36
C TYR A 39 4.59 14.36 29.49
N SER A 40 4.37 14.75 30.74
CA SER A 40 4.46 13.84 31.88
C SER A 40 3.39 12.75 31.87
N ASN A 41 2.22 13.05 31.29
CA ASN A 41 1.08 12.15 31.20
C ASN A 41 1.07 11.30 29.92
N LEU A 42 1.91 11.61 28.95
CA LEU A 42 1.96 10.91 27.66
C LEU A 42 3.21 10.01 27.55
N PRO A 43 3.19 8.94 26.76
CA PRO A 43 4.34 8.08 26.50
C PRO A 43 5.32 8.72 25.50
N VAL A 44 5.78 9.93 25.82
CA VAL A 44 6.81 10.66 25.07
C VAL A 44 8.21 10.35 25.60
N SER A 45 9.25 10.81 24.89
CA SER A 45 10.63 10.58 25.29
C SER A 45 10.94 11.20 26.68
N ASP A 46 11.77 10.53 27.47
CA ASP A 46 12.18 11.02 28.81
C ASP A 46 12.83 12.40 28.78
N LYS A 47 13.43 12.78 27.66
CA LYS A 47 13.99 14.12 27.43
C LYS A 47 12.92 15.20 27.62
N MET A 48 11.71 14.99 27.09
CA MET A 48 10.61 15.96 27.11
C MET A 48 9.97 16.10 28.49
N LYS A 49 10.12 15.10 29.37
CA LYS A 49 9.57 15.07 30.75
C LYS A 49 10.45 15.78 31.79
N ARG A 50 11.63 16.25 31.39
CA ARG A 50 12.59 16.86 32.31
C ARG A 50 12.37 18.37 32.48
N ASN A 51 12.68 18.91 33.65
CA ASN A 51 12.65 20.35 33.90
C ASN A 51 13.56 21.14 32.93
N SER A 52 14.68 20.55 32.48
CA SER A 52 15.53 21.16 31.48
C SER A 52 14.82 21.37 30.11
N TYR A 53 13.77 20.59 29.81
CA TYR A 53 12.96 20.79 28.63
C TYR A 53 11.94 21.92 28.80
N LEU A 54 11.40 22.08 30.01
CA LEU A 54 10.58 23.24 30.39
C LEU A 54 11.35 24.54 30.19
N GLU A 55 12.61 24.60 30.64
CA GLU A 55 13.49 25.77 30.45
C GLU A 55 13.71 26.05 28.96
N LYS A 56 13.87 24.99 28.13
CA LYS A 56 13.97 25.12 26.67
C LYS A 56 12.70 25.71 26.08
N ILE A 57 11.51 25.25 26.48
CA ILE A 57 10.24 25.80 26.01
C ILE A 57 10.11 27.28 26.36
N GLN A 58 10.43 27.65 27.59
CA GLN A 58 10.40 29.06 28.01
C GLN A 58 11.33 29.92 27.16
N THR A 59 12.55 29.45 26.92
CA THR A 59 13.58 30.17 26.16
C THR A 59 13.20 30.28 24.67
N SER A 60 12.60 29.24 24.08
CA SER A 60 12.24 29.23 22.67
C SER A 60 10.87 29.83 22.36
N TYR A 61 10.05 30.13 23.37
CA TYR A 61 8.70 30.66 23.19
C TYR A 61 8.66 31.90 22.26
N PRO A 62 7.71 32.00 21.31
CA PRO A 62 6.54 31.13 21.11
C PRO A 62 6.78 29.89 20.22
N PHE A 63 8.02 29.58 19.87
CA PHE A 63 8.36 28.44 19.04
C PHE A 63 8.60 27.17 19.88
N HIS A 64 8.16 26.05 19.38
CA HIS A 64 8.52 24.76 19.97
C HIS A 64 10.06 24.53 19.86
N PRO A 65 10.75 24.01 20.89
CA PRO A 65 12.21 23.83 20.85
C PRO A 65 12.71 23.03 19.64
N GLU A 66 12.00 21.95 19.28
CA GLU A 66 12.38 21.09 18.17
C GLU A 66 12.25 21.81 16.80
N LEU A 67 11.35 22.79 16.66
CA LEU A 67 11.27 23.62 15.47
C LEU A 67 12.53 24.48 15.31
N ILE A 68 12.98 25.10 16.39
CA ILE A 68 14.24 25.87 16.42
C ILE A 68 15.44 24.97 16.09
N ASP A 69 15.49 23.78 16.68
CA ASP A 69 16.54 22.80 16.39
C ASP A 69 16.57 22.40 14.90
N ILE A 70 15.41 22.22 14.24
CA ILE A 70 15.34 21.96 12.80
C ILE A 70 15.96 23.10 12.00
N PHE A 71 15.58 24.34 12.25
CA PHE A 71 16.04 25.48 11.49
C PHE A 71 17.55 25.77 11.68
N TYR A 72 18.05 25.64 12.89
CA TYR A 72 19.42 26.08 13.25
C TYR A 72 20.44 24.97 13.42
N GLN A 73 20.03 23.73 13.61
CA GLN A 73 20.96 22.61 13.69
C GLN A 73 20.96 21.76 12.43
N ARG A 74 19.83 21.69 11.72
CA ARG A 74 19.71 20.89 10.51
C ARG A 74 19.73 21.74 9.23
N LEU A 75 18.76 22.63 9.02
CA LEU A 75 18.67 23.43 7.79
C LEU A 75 19.82 24.43 7.64
N ALA A 76 20.39 24.93 8.73
CA ALA A 76 21.56 25.81 8.69
C ALA A 76 22.82 25.14 8.10
N THR A 77 22.86 23.83 7.96
CA THR A 77 23.94 23.11 7.27
C THR A 77 23.86 23.17 5.77
N LEU A 78 22.72 23.62 5.22
CA LEU A 78 22.51 23.76 3.78
C LEU A 78 23.01 25.13 3.31
N ASP A 79 23.95 25.16 2.36
CA ASP A 79 24.54 26.39 1.83
C ASP A 79 23.51 27.39 1.29
N ARG A 80 22.44 26.90 0.65
CA ARG A 80 21.39 27.72 0.05
C ARG A 80 20.36 28.24 1.04
N PHE A 81 20.30 27.72 2.26
CA PHE A 81 19.31 28.12 3.26
C PHE A 81 19.51 29.54 3.79
N GLN A 82 20.72 30.14 3.63
CA GLN A 82 21.07 31.49 4.12
C GLN A 82 20.88 31.69 5.64
N ASN A 83 20.98 30.62 6.43
CA ASN A 83 20.93 30.63 7.89
C ASN A 83 19.77 31.47 8.48
N THR A 84 20.10 32.49 9.31
CA THR A 84 19.11 33.30 10.03
C THR A 84 18.13 34.02 9.12
N ARG A 85 18.55 34.45 7.92
CA ARG A 85 17.66 35.17 6.97
C ARG A 85 16.62 34.25 6.33
N GLY A 86 17.02 33.02 5.96
CA GLY A 86 16.10 32.01 5.46
C GLY A 86 15.08 31.61 6.51
N ALA A 87 15.55 31.34 7.75
CA ALA A 87 14.68 31.02 8.88
C ALA A 87 13.67 32.14 9.18
N LEU A 88 14.11 33.41 9.23
CA LEU A 88 13.24 34.56 9.46
C LEU A 88 12.14 34.66 8.39
N ARG A 89 12.48 34.47 7.12
CA ARG A 89 11.51 34.57 6.02
C ARG A 89 10.42 33.49 6.16
N ILE A 90 10.81 32.24 6.37
CA ILE A 90 9.87 31.13 6.51
C ILE A 90 9.01 31.32 7.76
N LEU A 91 9.63 31.58 8.91
CA LEU A 91 8.90 31.75 10.18
C LEU A 91 7.97 32.96 10.17
N ALA A 92 8.29 34.05 9.42
CA ALA A 92 7.38 35.16 9.23
C ALA A 92 6.10 34.75 8.49
N ASN A 93 6.25 33.95 7.42
CA ASN A 93 5.12 33.42 6.67
C ASN A 93 4.28 32.45 7.55
N VAL A 94 4.93 31.62 8.36
CA VAL A 94 4.24 30.73 9.30
C VAL A 94 3.44 31.51 10.34
N VAL A 95 4.03 32.51 10.98
CA VAL A 95 3.34 33.38 11.96
C VAL A 95 2.14 34.05 11.31
N LYS A 96 2.32 34.60 10.08
CA LYS A 96 1.23 35.19 9.30
C LYS A 96 0.11 34.18 9.05
N ARG A 97 0.48 32.98 8.58
CA ARG A 97 -0.49 31.91 8.28
C ARG A 97 -1.31 31.50 9.51
N ILE A 98 -0.67 31.26 10.66
CA ILE A 98 -1.37 30.96 11.94
C ILE A 98 -2.32 32.10 12.32
N TRP A 99 -1.88 33.35 12.15
CA TRP A 99 -2.71 34.53 12.43
C TRP A 99 -3.94 34.61 11.54
N ASP A 100 -3.78 34.35 10.23
CA ASP A 100 -4.84 34.43 9.25
C ASP A 100 -5.88 33.29 9.43
N VAL A 101 -5.41 32.06 9.72
CA VAL A 101 -6.26 30.88 9.90
C VAL A 101 -6.91 30.84 11.30
N LYS A 102 -6.31 31.52 12.30
CA LYS A 102 -6.76 31.55 13.71
C LYS A 102 -6.88 30.14 14.31
N GLU A 103 -5.85 29.34 14.18
CA GLU A 103 -5.81 28.01 14.80
C GLU A 103 -5.96 28.13 16.33
N ASN A 104 -7.04 27.55 16.88
CA ASN A 104 -7.40 27.68 18.29
C ASN A 104 -6.48 26.89 19.24
N ASP A 105 -5.71 25.95 18.73
CA ASP A 105 -4.78 25.09 19.48
C ASP A 105 -3.31 25.50 19.37
N ALA A 106 -3.01 26.61 18.69
CA ALA A 106 -1.64 27.11 18.50
C ALA A 106 -1.08 27.79 19.76
N THR A 107 -0.84 27.01 20.82
CA THR A 107 -0.21 27.50 22.08
C THR A 107 1.30 27.64 21.95
N LEU A 108 1.95 26.83 21.11
CA LEU A 108 3.31 26.98 20.59
C LEU A 108 3.30 26.80 19.08
N ILE A 109 4.26 27.38 18.38
CA ILE A 109 4.47 27.16 16.95
C ILE A 109 5.29 25.88 16.79
N HIS A 110 4.60 24.80 16.47
CA HIS A 110 5.15 23.45 16.26
C HIS A 110 5.70 23.25 14.84
N PRO A 111 6.48 22.18 14.59
CA PRO A 111 6.88 21.76 13.22
C PRO A 111 5.71 21.61 12.27
N PHE A 112 4.57 21.11 12.72
CA PHE A 112 3.39 20.90 11.86
C PHE A 112 2.72 22.20 11.38
N HIS A 113 2.95 23.34 12.05
CA HIS A 113 2.48 24.64 11.60
C HIS A 113 3.27 25.20 10.40
N ILE A 114 4.35 24.52 9.99
CA ILE A 114 4.99 24.77 8.71
C ILE A 114 4.07 24.21 7.62
N ASP A 115 3.02 24.96 7.31
CA ASP A 115 1.96 24.53 6.39
C ASP A 115 2.43 24.59 4.94
N LEU A 116 2.68 23.42 4.35
CA LEU A 116 3.11 23.28 2.94
C LEU A 116 1.97 23.57 1.93
N ALA A 117 0.76 23.85 2.42
CA ALA A 117 -0.31 24.42 1.60
C ALA A 117 -0.06 25.90 1.24
N ASP A 118 0.85 26.60 1.92
CA ASP A 118 1.32 27.91 1.55
C ASP A 118 2.46 27.81 0.52
N ASP A 119 2.21 28.28 -0.70
CA ASP A 119 3.17 28.19 -1.81
C ASP A 119 4.51 28.86 -1.50
N SER A 120 4.51 29.95 -0.71
CA SER A 120 5.74 30.66 -0.32
C SER A 120 6.60 29.79 0.59
N ILE A 121 5.97 29.14 1.59
CA ILE A 121 6.64 28.21 2.53
C ILE A 121 7.14 26.99 1.76
N ALA A 122 6.29 26.38 0.93
CA ALA A 122 6.64 25.22 0.14
C ALA A 122 7.81 25.49 -0.82
N ASN A 123 7.79 26.65 -1.53
CA ASN A 123 8.86 27.03 -2.44
C ASN A 123 10.18 27.33 -1.70
N ASP A 124 10.12 27.95 -0.54
CA ASP A 124 11.32 28.21 0.29
C ASP A 124 11.97 26.91 0.77
N LEU A 125 11.17 25.91 1.13
CA LEU A 125 11.63 24.61 1.63
C LEU A 125 11.92 23.60 0.52
N THR A 126 11.70 23.91 -0.73
CA THR A 126 12.04 23.08 -1.89
C THR A 126 13.06 23.76 -2.79
N HIS A 127 12.63 24.72 -3.63
CA HIS A 127 13.52 25.48 -4.52
C HIS A 127 14.56 26.30 -3.76
N GLY A 128 14.14 26.95 -2.67
CA GLY A 128 15.01 27.82 -1.85
C GLY A 128 16.22 27.11 -1.27
N ILE A 129 16.07 25.84 -0.90
CA ILE A 129 17.18 25.02 -0.38
C ILE A 129 17.87 24.16 -1.47
N GLY A 130 17.45 24.28 -2.74
CA GLY A 130 18.02 23.52 -3.85
C GLY A 130 17.47 22.12 -4.05
N GLU A 131 16.34 21.81 -3.43
CA GLU A 131 15.70 20.49 -3.44
C GLU A 131 14.37 20.50 -4.22
N SER A 132 14.39 21.07 -5.44
CA SER A 132 13.19 21.27 -6.28
C SER A 132 12.36 20.01 -6.51
N ARG A 133 12.99 18.81 -6.53
CA ARG A 133 12.29 17.53 -6.71
C ARG A 133 11.35 17.18 -5.55
N LEU A 134 11.58 17.72 -4.35
CA LEU A 134 10.68 17.54 -3.22
C LEU A 134 9.33 18.24 -3.42
N LYS A 135 9.20 19.16 -4.39
CA LYS A 135 7.93 19.76 -4.76
C LYS A 135 6.92 18.71 -5.22
N ASN A 136 7.36 17.70 -5.98
CA ASN A 136 6.50 16.59 -6.40
C ASN A 136 5.96 15.81 -5.20
N ALA A 137 6.77 15.65 -4.14
CA ALA A 137 6.32 15.00 -2.91
C ALA A 137 5.28 15.84 -2.16
N VAL A 138 5.42 17.18 -2.16
CA VAL A 138 4.40 18.06 -1.57
C VAL A 138 3.10 17.96 -2.37
N GLU A 139 3.15 18.12 -3.70
CA GLU A 139 1.97 18.12 -4.56
C GLU A 139 1.25 16.77 -4.62
N GLY A 140 1.99 15.65 -4.58
CA GLY A 140 1.42 14.30 -4.63
C GLY A 140 0.87 13.82 -3.31
N ASP A 141 1.59 14.06 -2.23
CA ASP A 141 1.29 13.45 -0.94
C ASP A 141 0.75 14.41 0.13
N ILE A 142 1.08 15.71 0.08
CA ILE A 142 0.73 16.64 1.18
C ILE A 142 -0.40 17.58 0.79
N TRP A 143 -0.19 18.39 -0.25
CA TRP A 143 -1.12 19.43 -0.67
C TRP A 143 -0.98 19.79 -2.14
N ASN A 144 -2.12 19.90 -2.83
CA ASN A 144 -2.24 20.54 -4.14
C ASN A 144 -3.57 21.30 -4.25
N SER A 145 -3.66 22.19 -5.23
CA SER A 145 -4.86 23.01 -5.45
C SER A 145 -6.08 22.23 -5.95
N GLU A 146 -5.88 21.01 -6.45
CA GLU A 146 -6.93 20.13 -6.98
C GLU A 146 -7.60 19.30 -5.88
N GLY A 147 -7.04 19.28 -4.67
CA GLY A 147 -7.58 18.49 -3.54
C GLY A 147 -7.27 17.01 -3.62
N THR A 148 -6.36 16.59 -4.52
CA THR A 148 -6.05 15.17 -4.80
C THR A 148 -4.79 14.66 -4.10
N ALA A 149 -4.12 15.47 -3.29
CA ALA A 149 -2.98 15.03 -2.50
C ALA A 149 -3.42 14.05 -1.40
N ARG A 150 -2.64 13.02 -1.16
CA ARG A 150 -3.04 11.89 -0.31
C ARG A 150 -3.38 12.27 1.14
N ALA A 151 -2.65 13.23 1.72
CA ALA A 151 -2.97 13.74 3.05
C ALA A 151 -4.28 14.52 3.07
N GLN A 152 -4.58 15.31 2.01
CA GLN A 152 -5.86 16.01 1.89
C GLN A 152 -7.02 15.02 1.81
N GLU A 153 -6.96 14.04 0.90
CA GLU A 153 -7.99 13.01 0.77
C GLU A 153 -8.20 12.23 2.08
N SER A 154 -7.12 11.90 2.79
CA SER A 154 -7.18 11.19 4.07
C SER A 154 -7.82 12.03 5.17
N ASP A 155 -7.48 13.32 5.26
CA ASP A 155 -8.09 14.24 6.23
C ASP A 155 -9.58 14.46 5.92
N GLU A 156 -9.97 14.62 4.66
CA GLU A 156 -11.38 14.76 4.24
C GLU A 156 -12.21 13.52 4.58
N GLN A 157 -11.69 12.33 4.33
CA GLN A 157 -12.35 11.07 4.69
C GLN A 157 -12.50 10.89 6.20
N SER A 158 -11.65 11.52 6.99
CA SER A 158 -11.59 11.41 8.45
C SER A 158 -12.22 12.58 9.20
N GLN A 159 -12.76 13.58 8.51
CA GLN A 159 -13.33 14.80 9.11
C GLN A 159 -14.38 14.54 10.21
N SER A 160 -15.12 13.42 10.13
CA SER A 160 -16.08 13.03 11.16
C SER A 160 -15.44 12.52 12.46
N HIS A 161 -14.14 12.21 12.44
CA HIS A 161 -13.41 11.61 13.56
C HIS A 161 -12.44 12.60 14.20
N TRP A 162 -11.92 13.56 13.43
CA TRP A 162 -10.93 14.53 13.87
C TRP A 162 -11.39 15.94 13.57
N ASP A 163 -11.17 16.83 14.51
CA ASP A 163 -11.47 18.25 14.38
C ASP A 163 -10.28 19.07 13.82
N ALA A 164 -9.23 18.40 13.37
CA ALA A 164 -8.03 18.97 12.79
C ALA A 164 -7.50 18.09 11.65
N PRO A 165 -6.76 18.67 10.67
CA PRO A 165 -6.16 17.94 9.58
C PRO A 165 -4.90 17.17 10.04
N LEU A 166 -5.10 16.08 10.81
CA LEU A 166 -4.02 15.37 11.49
C LEU A 166 -3.02 14.74 10.52
N VAL A 167 -3.48 14.24 9.37
CA VAL A 167 -2.60 13.60 8.38
C VAL A 167 -1.68 14.63 7.75
N ARG A 168 -2.19 15.81 7.39
CA ARG A 168 -1.34 16.91 6.90
C ARG A 168 -0.36 17.41 7.96
N ARG A 169 -0.80 17.56 9.22
CA ARG A 169 0.10 17.94 10.34
C ARG A 169 1.27 16.97 10.47
N VAL A 170 0.98 15.66 10.41
CA VAL A 170 2.01 14.61 10.42
C VAL A 170 2.93 14.73 9.21
N CYS A 171 2.38 14.85 8.00
CA CYS A 171 3.15 14.98 6.78
C CYS A 171 4.05 16.23 6.77
N ASN A 172 3.57 17.39 7.22
CA ASN A 172 4.38 18.60 7.37
C ASN A 172 5.57 18.38 8.31
N THR A 173 5.34 17.69 9.43
CA THR A 173 6.41 17.35 10.40
C THR A 173 7.41 16.39 9.77
N VAL A 174 6.96 15.29 9.16
CA VAL A 174 7.84 14.31 8.49
C VAL A 174 8.65 14.97 7.39
N PHE A 175 8.05 15.85 6.60
CA PHE A 175 8.73 16.57 5.51
C PHE A 175 9.92 17.38 6.03
N LEU A 176 9.73 18.17 7.08
CA LEU A 176 10.81 18.97 7.68
C LEU A 176 11.99 18.10 8.14
N TYR A 177 11.69 16.98 8.78
CA TYR A 177 12.73 16.04 9.25
C TYR A 177 13.40 15.26 8.10
N SER A 178 12.79 15.26 6.92
CA SER A 178 13.32 14.61 5.72
C SER A 178 14.30 15.47 4.92
N LEU A 179 14.29 16.79 5.14
CA LEU A 179 15.12 17.73 4.39
C LEU A 179 16.60 17.50 4.64
N VAL A 180 16.98 17.34 5.90
CA VAL A 180 18.39 17.19 6.32
C VAL A 180 18.53 16.13 7.40
N ALA A 181 19.63 15.39 7.35
CA ALA A 181 19.97 14.40 8.38
C ALA A 181 20.18 15.05 9.76
N GLY A 182 19.82 14.34 10.81
CA GLY A 182 20.08 14.73 12.19
C GLY A 182 21.54 14.53 12.60
N LYS A 183 21.83 14.72 13.89
CA LYS A 183 23.19 14.51 14.46
C LYS A 183 23.64 13.05 14.36
N ASP A 184 22.70 12.11 14.30
CA ASP A 184 22.91 10.67 14.09
C ASP A 184 23.10 10.28 12.63
N ASN A 185 23.22 11.28 11.75
CA ASN A 185 23.32 11.13 10.30
C ASN A 185 22.11 10.42 9.65
N SER A 186 20.98 10.32 10.34
CA SER A 186 19.73 9.77 9.84
C SER A 186 18.75 10.85 9.41
N LYS A 187 17.99 10.61 8.33
CA LYS A 187 16.87 11.43 7.89
C LYS A 187 15.57 10.91 8.48
N GLY A 188 14.56 11.78 8.53
CA GLY A 188 13.23 11.41 8.96
C GLY A 188 13.02 11.42 10.46
N ILE A 189 11.88 10.89 10.89
CA ILE A 189 11.37 10.99 12.25
C ILE A 189 10.60 9.71 12.64
N GLU A 190 10.69 9.31 13.90
CA GLU A 190 10.00 8.13 14.41
C GLU A 190 8.52 8.42 14.75
N PRO A 191 7.61 7.42 14.68
CA PRO A 191 6.19 7.60 15.03
C PRO A 191 5.96 8.21 16.41
N SER A 192 6.73 7.79 17.42
CA SER A 192 6.64 8.32 18.78
C SER A 192 7.01 9.79 18.87
N GLU A 193 8.04 10.22 18.13
CA GLU A 193 8.45 11.62 18.04
C GLU A 193 7.40 12.45 17.28
N ILE A 194 6.84 11.94 16.17
CA ILE A 194 5.77 12.62 15.44
C ILE A 194 4.58 12.89 16.36
N SER A 195 4.14 11.86 17.09
CA SER A 195 3.03 12.00 18.02
C SER A 195 3.28 13.05 19.10
N SER A 196 4.51 13.08 19.66
CA SER A 196 4.92 14.06 20.66
C SER A 196 4.94 15.49 20.13
N LEU A 197 5.24 15.69 18.83
CA LEU A 197 5.35 17.01 18.20
C LEU A 197 4.03 17.51 17.60
N SER A 198 3.02 16.65 17.51
CA SER A 198 1.74 16.96 16.86
C SER A 198 0.60 17.18 17.84
N VAL A 199 0.86 17.05 19.15
CA VAL A 199 -0.13 17.31 20.21
C VAL A 199 0.11 18.65 20.88
N THR A 200 -0.97 19.23 21.44
CA THR A 200 -0.95 20.48 22.18
C THR A 200 -1.72 20.28 23.50
N PRO A 201 -1.54 21.11 24.54
CA PRO A 201 -2.31 21.02 25.78
C PRO A 201 -3.83 21.16 25.58
N VAL A 202 -4.26 21.73 24.47
CA VAL A 202 -5.69 21.90 24.12
C VAL A 202 -6.24 20.65 23.42
N LYS A 203 -5.36 19.82 22.79
CA LYS A 203 -5.69 18.66 21.97
C LYS A 203 -4.77 17.47 22.29
N ASP A 204 -4.78 17.02 23.53
CA ASP A 204 -3.97 15.91 24.02
C ASP A 204 -4.48 14.53 23.57
N ASP A 205 -5.77 14.41 23.31
CA ASP A 205 -6.44 13.22 22.77
C ASP A 205 -5.96 12.82 21.36
N HIS A 206 -5.41 13.74 20.60
CA HIS A 206 -4.81 13.45 19.29
C HIS A 206 -3.58 12.54 19.35
N PHE A 207 -2.89 12.41 20.50
CA PHE A 207 -1.66 11.62 20.61
C PHE A 207 -1.85 10.16 20.14
N THR A 208 -2.85 9.48 20.67
CA THR A 208 -3.15 8.09 20.31
C THR A 208 -3.61 8.00 18.86
N SER A 209 -4.47 8.92 18.42
CA SER A 209 -4.94 8.97 17.03
C SER A 209 -3.80 9.14 16.04
N ILE A 210 -2.84 10.02 16.32
CA ILE A 210 -1.68 10.24 15.46
C ILE A 210 -0.80 8.99 15.42
N ARG A 211 -0.46 8.43 16.57
CA ARG A 211 0.41 7.26 16.63
C ARG A 211 -0.20 6.03 15.98
N ASP A 212 -1.43 5.67 16.38
CA ASP A 212 -2.01 4.38 16.04
C ASP A 212 -2.75 4.42 14.69
N ILE A 213 -3.34 5.54 14.34
CA ILE A 213 -4.12 5.68 13.10
C ILE A 213 -3.28 6.30 12.00
N VAL A 214 -2.71 7.46 12.23
CA VAL A 214 -1.98 8.18 11.18
C VAL A 214 -0.68 7.47 10.83
N CYS A 215 0.18 7.19 11.82
CA CYS A 215 1.51 6.63 11.54
C CYS A 215 1.47 5.15 11.15
N GLU A 216 0.66 4.33 11.83
CA GLU A 216 0.68 2.89 11.60
C GLU A 216 -0.31 2.45 10.51
N LYS A 217 -1.52 3.02 10.45
CA LYS A 217 -2.55 2.60 9.48
C LYS A 217 -2.53 3.44 8.21
N ILE A 218 -2.62 4.77 8.33
CA ILE A 218 -2.78 5.63 7.15
C ILE A 218 -1.47 5.72 6.37
N LEU A 219 -0.36 6.14 7.01
CA LEU A 219 0.91 6.33 6.28
C LEU A 219 1.52 5.01 5.77
N MET A 220 1.20 3.86 6.39
CA MET A 220 1.68 2.56 5.94
C MET A 220 0.75 1.86 4.95
N ASP A 221 -0.58 1.98 5.15
CA ASP A 221 -1.58 1.26 4.36
C ASP A 221 -2.11 2.09 3.17
N GLN A 222 -2.04 3.42 3.26
CA GLN A 222 -2.48 4.31 2.19
C GLN A 222 -1.41 4.48 1.09
N PRO A 223 -1.80 4.80 -0.13
CA PRO A 223 -0.91 4.89 -1.28
C PRO A 223 -0.11 6.21 -1.32
N PHE A 224 0.54 6.59 -0.22
CA PHE A 224 1.51 7.69 -0.21
C PHE A 224 2.69 7.33 -1.10
N GLN A 225 2.95 8.13 -2.13
CA GLN A 225 3.94 7.82 -3.14
C GLN A 225 5.37 8.14 -2.67
N PHE A 226 5.53 9.27 -1.98
CA PHE A 226 6.84 9.81 -1.64
C PHE A 226 7.24 9.58 -0.17
N ILE A 227 6.36 9.09 0.69
CA ILE A 227 6.74 8.68 2.05
C ILE A 227 7.32 7.28 2.00
N ASP A 228 8.53 7.10 2.53
CA ASP A 228 9.20 5.82 2.69
C ASP A 228 9.49 5.54 4.16
N ARG A 229 9.68 4.27 4.52
CA ARG A 229 10.08 3.86 5.86
C ARG A 229 11.53 3.37 5.82
N GLN A 230 12.43 4.12 6.45
CA GLN A 230 13.82 3.78 6.60
C GLN A 230 14.09 3.30 8.04
N GLY A 231 14.10 1.99 8.26
CA GLY A 231 14.09 1.41 9.60
C GLY A 231 12.79 1.73 10.34
N SER A 232 12.90 2.41 11.51
CA SER A 232 11.76 2.89 12.30
C SER A 232 11.25 4.27 11.89
N ARG A 233 11.92 4.99 10.96
CA ARG A 233 11.65 6.39 10.63
C ARG A 233 10.86 6.57 9.35
N PHE A 234 9.95 7.53 9.33
CA PHE A 234 9.29 8.02 8.13
C PHE A 234 10.12 9.12 7.48
N VAL A 235 10.27 9.04 6.16
CA VAL A 235 11.09 9.96 5.35
C VAL A 235 10.36 10.30 4.06
N PHE A 236 10.29 11.58 3.70
CA PHE A 236 9.95 11.96 2.33
C PHE A 236 11.16 11.79 1.42
N VAL A 237 10.96 11.08 0.32
CA VAL A 237 11.96 10.84 -0.72
C VAL A 237 11.71 11.73 -1.93
N LYS A 238 12.78 12.08 -2.65
CA LYS A 238 12.71 12.98 -3.83
C LYS A 238 12.03 12.34 -5.04
N GLU A 239 12.04 11.01 -5.07
CA GLU A 239 11.51 10.20 -6.16
C GLU A 239 10.72 9.04 -5.56
N ALA A 240 9.53 8.84 -6.09
CA ALA A 240 8.69 7.74 -5.64
C ALA A 240 9.36 6.39 -5.92
N PRO A 241 9.46 5.48 -4.95
CA PRO A 241 9.94 4.13 -5.20
C PRO A 241 9.06 3.44 -6.25
N PRO A 242 9.62 2.87 -7.33
CA PRO A 242 8.84 2.27 -8.41
C PRO A 242 7.80 1.26 -7.93
N ILE A 243 8.13 0.47 -6.92
CA ILE A 243 7.22 -0.53 -6.34
C ILE A 243 5.96 0.13 -5.75
N LYS A 244 6.10 1.27 -5.05
CA LYS A 244 4.94 1.99 -4.50
C LYS A 244 4.04 2.56 -5.59
N VAL A 245 4.63 3.10 -6.66
CA VAL A 245 3.86 3.58 -7.82
C VAL A 245 3.09 2.43 -8.45
N ILE A 246 3.73 1.27 -8.65
CA ILE A 246 3.10 0.07 -9.19
C ILE A 246 1.97 -0.42 -8.27
N ASP A 247 2.20 -0.51 -6.96
CA ASP A 247 1.19 -0.96 -6.00
C ASP A 247 -0.02 -0.02 -5.95
N ASN A 248 0.20 1.30 -6.08
CA ASN A 248 -0.86 2.30 -6.15
C ASN A 248 -1.71 2.13 -7.43
N ILE A 249 -1.07 2.03 -8.59
CA ILE A 249 -1.76 1.79 -9.87
C ILE A 249 -2.53 0.46 -9.82
N ALA A 250 -1.92 -0.59 -9.27
CA ALA A 250 -2.57 -1.89 -9.13
C ALA A 250 -3.85 -1.84 -8.28
N LYS A 251 -3.84 -1.02 -7.22
CA LYS A 251 -4.97 -0.89 -6.29
C LYS A 251 -6.10 -0.03 -6.88
N ASN A 252 -5.76 1.10 -7.51
CA ASN A 252 -6.74 2.13 -7.86
C ASN A 252 -7.12 2.13 -9.35
N ASP A 253 -6.19 1.81 -10.26
CA ASP A 253 -6.36 2.05 -11.70
C ASP A 253 -6.52 0.76 -12.52
N VAL A 254 -6.15 -0.41 -11.96
CA VAL A 254 -6.33 -1.69 -12.64
C VAL A 254 -7.66 -2.32 -12.27
N MET A 255 -8.55 -2.37 -13.25
CA MET A 255 -9.89 -2.96 -13.09
C MET A 255 -9.84 -4.48 -12.91
N ILE A 256 -10.89 -5.04 -12.30
CA ILE A 256 -10.99 -6.48 -12.05
C ILE A 256 -11.00 -7.28 -13.35
N GLU A 257 -11.63 -6.74 -14.39
CA GLU A 257 -11.73 -7.36 -15.73
C GLU A 257 -10.37 -7.49 -16.40
N GLU A 258 -9.46 -6.53 -16.21
CA GLU A 258 -8.11 -6.59 -16.75
C GLU A 258 -7.29 -7.68 -16.07
N SER A 259 -7.38 -7.75 -14.73
CA SER A 259 -6.73 -8.82 -13.96
C SER A 259 -7.29 -10.19 -14.35
N THR A 260 -8.61 -10.30 -14.62
CA THR A 260 -9.24 -11.54 -15.08
C THR A 260 -8.73 -11.96 -16.45
N ARG A 261 -8.65 -11.04 -17.41
CA ARG A 261 -8.07 -11.33 -18.74
C ARG A 261 -6.61 -11.77 -18.65
N TYR A 262 -5.84 -11.17 -17.75
CA TYR A 262 -4.46 -11.58 -17.51
C TYR A 262 -4.38 -13.00 -16.92
N ILE A 263 -5.24 -13.32 -15.94
CA ILE A 263 -5.36 -14.66 -15.34
C ILE A 263 -5.77 -15.69 -16.40
N GLU A 264 -6.79 -15.40 -17.21
CA GLU A 264 -7.25 -16.27 -18.31
C GLU A 264 -6.13 -16.62 -19.27
N LYS A 265 -5.38 -15.61 -19.73
CA LYS A 265 -4.20 -15.81 -20.59
C LYS A 265 -3.16 -16.75 -19.97
N ASN A 266 -2.88 -16.58 -18.68
CA ASN A 266 -1.89 -17.42 -17.99
C ASN A 266 -2.41 -18.83 -17.72
N ILE A 267 -3.69 -19.00 -17.43
CA ILE A 267 -4.34 -20.32 -17.32
C ILE A 267 -4.30 -21.03 -18.68
N THR A 268 -4.63 -20.35 -19.77
CA THR A 268 -4.51 -20.91 -21.12
C THR A 268 -3.09 -21.35 -21.44
N ASN A 269 -2.09 -20.55 -21.04
CA ASN A 269 -0.68 -20.93 -21.21
C ASN A 269 -0.26 -22.11 -20.33
N LEU A 270 -0.79 -22.21 -19.11
CA LEU A 270 -0.46 -23.27 -18.16
C LEU A 270 -1.11 -24.60 -18.52
N PHE A 271 -2.36 -24.59 -18.94
CA PHE A 271 -3.17 -25.77 -19.21
C PHE A 271 -3.40 -26.07 -20.69
N GLY A 272 -3.28 -25.08 -21.57
CA GLY A 272 -3.56 -25.20 -23.01
C GLY A 272 -2.39 -25.72 -23.84
N ARG A 273 -1.25 -26.12 -23.20
CA ARG A 273 -0.18 -26.84 -23.89
C ARG A 273 -0.60 -28.29 -24.15
N GLU A 274 -0.04 -28.87 -25.21
CA GLU A 274 -0.34 -30.23 -25.62
C GLU A 274 -0.25 -31.19 -24.45
N GLY A 275 -1.42 -31.71 -24.08
CA GLY A 275 -1.58 -32.83 -23.16
C GLY A 275 -1.78 -34.11 -23.91
N PRO A 276 -2.12 -35.23 -23.24
CA PRO A 276 -2.50 -36.46 -23.91
C PRO A 276 -3.71 -36.24 -24.85
N ASP A 277 -3.70 -36.85 -26.00
CA ASP A 277 -4.74 -36.71 -27.04
C ASP A 277 -6.18 -37.01 -26.56
N TRP A 278 -6.32 -37.80 -25.49
CA TRP A 278 -7.59 -38.14 -24.89
C TRP A 278 -8.16 -37.09 -23.93
N LEU A 279 -7.37 -36.04 -23.54
CA LEU A 279 -7.78 -35.02 -22.60
C LEU A 279 -8.02 -33.68 -23.29
N HIS A 280 -9.25 -33.20 -23.25
CA HIS A 280 -9.62 -31.90 -23.79
C HIS A 280 -9.82 -30.88 -22.64
N ILE A 281 -9.16 -29.74 -22.71
CA ILE A 281 -9.24 -28.67 -21.69
C ILE A 281 -9.90 -27.45 -22.32
N GLU A 282 -10.93 -26.94 -21.66
CA GLU A 282 -11.66 -25.74 -22.07
C GLU A 282 -11.56 -24.67 -21.00
N VAL A 283 -11.04 -23.49 -21.34
CA VAL A 283 -10.79 -22.40 -20.39
C VAL A 283 -11.92 -21.39 -20.42
N PHE A 284 -12.45 -21.07 -19.25
CA PHE A 284 -13.43 -20.00 -18.97
C PHE A 284 -14.69 -20.04 -19.86
N ARG A 285 -15.24 -21.20 -20.06
CA ARG A 285 -16.55 -21.31 -20.73
C ARG A 285 -17.62 -20.58 -19.91
N PRO A 286 -18.36 -19.63 -20.48
CA PRO A 286 -19.29 -18.78 -19.75
C PRO A 286 -20.55 -19.49 -19.28
N SER A 287 -20.96 -20.54 -19.96
CA SER A 287 -22.21 -21.22 -19.66
C SER A 287 -22.17 -22.71 -19.94
N PRO A 288 -23.12 -23.52 -19.40
CA PRO A 288 -23.23 -24.95 -19.65
C PRO A 288 -23.32 -25.33 -21.14
N GLN A 289 -23.97 -24.51 -21.96
CA GLN A 289 -24.10 -24.78 -23.40
C GLN A 289 -22.80 -24.64 -24.19
N ASP A 290 -21.85 -23.88 -23.66
CA ASP A 290 -20.54 -23.66 -24.27
C ASP A 290 -19.54 -24.77 -23.95
N PHE A 291 -19.88 -25.66 -23.00
CA PHE A 291 -19.07 -26.81 -22.64
C PHE A 291 -19.57 -28.05 -23.41
N ILE A 292 -18.71 -28.56 -24.26
CA ILE A 292 -19.03 -29.61 -25.23
C ILE A 292 -19.42 -30.92 -24.54
N ASP A 293 -20.48 -31.60 -25.02
CA ASP A 293 -20.99 -32.86 -24.51
C ASP A 293 -20.72 -34.00 -25.50
N GLU A 294 -19.56 -34.65 -25.38
CA GLU A 294 -19.06 -35.72 -26.27
C GLU A 294 -18.43 -36.86 -25.44
N PRO A 295 -18.31 -38.07 -26.04
CA PRO A 295 -17.71 -39.24 -25.37
C PRO A 295 -16.18 -39.15 -25.28
N SER A 296 -15.66 -38.04 -24.79
CA SER A 296 -14.25 -37.75 -24.58
C SER A 296 -14.08 -37.10 -23.22
N ILE A 297 -12.93 -37.32 -22.58
CA ILE A 297 -12.65 -36.72 -21.29
C ILE A 297 -12.38 -35.23 -21.47
N ARG A 298 -13.22 -34.41 -20.82
CA ARG A 298 -13.19 -32.96 -20.90
C ARG A 298 -13.12 -32.33 -19.54
N VAL A 299 -12.24 -31.38 -19.41
CA VAL A 299 -12.09 -30.55 -18.20
C VAL A 299 -12.39 -29.10 -18.54
N ALA A 300 -13.46 -28.54 -17.99
CA ALA A 300 -13.71 -27.11 -18.05
C ALA A 300 -13.06 -26.43 -16.85
N ILE A 301 -12.18 -25.47 -17.11
CA ILE A 301 -11.65 -24.55 -16.09
C ILE A 301 -12.61 -23.38 -15.99
N LEU A 302 -13.33 -23.27 -14.88
CA LEU A 302 -14.38 -22.26 -14.74
C LEU A 302 -13.80 -20.87 -14.40
N ASN A 303 -14.46 -19.83 -14.91
CA ASN A 303 -14.10 -18.46 -14.59
C ASN A 303 -14.27 -18.21 -13.09
N PRO A 304 -13.20 -17.86 -12.36
CA PRO A 304 -13.22 -17.76 -10.91
C PRO A 304 -14.12 -16.64 -10.39
N ASN A 305 -14.39 -15.60 -11.18
CA ASN A 305 -15.27 -14.50 -10.78
C ASN A 305 -16.76 -14.92 -10.78
N SER A 306 -17.13 -15.88 -11.64
CA SER A 306 -18.50 -16.39 -11.73
C SER A 306 -18.69 -17.68 -10.92
N PHE A 307 -17.64 -18.49 -10.84
CA PHE A 307 -17.69 -19.82 -10.22
C PHE A 307 -16.49 -20.04 -9.31
N SER A 308 -16.74 -20.12 -8.01
CA SER A 308 -15.71 -20.43 -7.01
C SER A 308 -16.31 -21.25 -5.86
N LEU A 309 -15.50 -22.07 -5.22
CA LEU A 309 -15.91 -22.84 -4.04
C LEU A 309 -15.48 -22.12 -2.75
N PRO A 310 -16.33 -22.13 -1.70
CA PRO A 310 -15.91 -21.77 -0.36
C PRO A 310 -14.88 -22.77 0.18
N SER A 311 -14.20 -22.43 1.27
CA SER A 311 -13.23 -23.33 1.94
C SER A 311 -13.84 -24.65 2.39
N THR A 312 -15.16 -24.68 2.68
CA THR A 312 -15.94 -25.88 3.02
C THR A 312 -16.10 -26.84 1.84
N ARG A 313 -15.74 -26.42 0.61
CA ARG A 313 -15.91 -27.17 -0.64
C ARG A 313 -17.36 -27.53 -0.96
N GLU A 314 -18.31 -26.77 -0.44
CA GLU A 314 -19.72 -26.93 -0.77
C GLU A 314 -19.97 -26.47 -2.20
N VAL A 315 -20.55 -27.36 -3.01
CA VAL A 315 -20.81 -27.11 -4.44
C VAL A 315 -22.13 -26.33 -4.57
N SER A 316 -22.07 -25.16 -5.21
CA SER A 316 -23.26 -24.37 -5.49
C SER A 316 -24.13 -25.03 -6.58
N LYS A 317 -25.43 -24.70 -6.59
CA LYS A 317 -26.36 -25.19 -7.63
C LYS A 317 -25.93 -24.79 -9.04
N ASP A 318 -25.29 -23.64 -9.20
CA ASP A 318 -24.83 -23.18 -10.51
C ASP A 318 -23.68 -24.02 -11.04
N ILE A 319 -22.74 -24.41 -10.19
CA ILE A 319 -21.65 -25.34 -10.53
C ILE A 319 -22.22 -26.75 -10.79
N GLU A 320 -23.18 -27.20 -9.97
CA GLU A 320 -23.89 -28.46 -10.22
C GLU A 320 -24.60 -28.45 -11.58
N ASN A 321 -25.36 -27.38 -11.88
CA ASN A 321 -26.06 -27.23 -13.15
C ASN A 321 -25.09 -27.21 -14.34
N PHE A 322 -23.92 -26.57 -14.19
CA PHE A 322 -22.90 -26.53 -15.22
C PHE A 322 -22.40 -27.93 -15.61
N LEU A 323 -22.25 -28.78 -14.61
CA LEU A 323 -21.81 -30.16 -14.82
C LEU A 323 -22.93 -31.07 -15.33
N LYS A 324 -24.17 -30.88 -14.87
CA LYS A 324 -25.30 -31.77 -15.10
C LYS A 324 -26.04 -31.50 -16.40
N PHE A 325 -26.16 -30.22 -16.79
CA PHE A 325 -27.00 -29.82 -17.94
C PHE A 325 -26.15 -29.26 -19.09
N LYS A 326 -26.67 -29.48 -20.34
CA LYS A 326 -26.05 -28.93 -21.54
C LYS A 326 -26.76 -27.68 -22.05
N ASP A 327 -27.71 -27.14 -21.29
CA ASP A 327 -28.41 -25.89 -21.59
C ASP A 327 -28.49 -24.97 -20.34
N ASN A 328 -28.62 -23.68 -20.60
CA ASN A 328 -28.67 -22.69 -19.53
C ASN A 328 -29.96 -22.70 -18.68
N ASN A 329 -30.99 -23.40 -19.20
CA ASN A 329 -32.30 -23.51 -18.54
C ASN A 329 -32.43 -24.76 -17.65
N ALA A 330 -31.36 -25.52 -17.49
CA ALA A 330 -31.32 -26.77 -16.72
C ALA A 330 -32.42 -27.79 -17.11
N LYS A 331 -32.73 -27.90 -18.40
CA LYS A 331 -33.76 -28.80 -18.91
C LYS A 331 -33.18 -30.00 -19.65
N LYS A 332 -32.02 -29.86 -20.27
CA LYS A 332 -31.41 -30.92 -21.06
C LYS A 332 -30.20 -31.47 -20.36
N LEU A 333 -30.30 -32.70 -19.88
CA LEU A 333 -29.18 -33.42 -19.22
C LEU A 333 -28.04 -33.67 -20.23
N ARG A 334 -26.80 -33.68 -19.74
CA ARG A 334 -25.65 -34.19 -20.48
C ARG A 334 -25.76 -35.70 -20.66
N GLU A 335 -25.34 -36.17 -21.81
CA GLU A 335 -25.28 -37.60 -22.12
C GLU A 335 -24.01 -38.23 -21.52
N PHE A 336 -22.91 -37.45 -21.47
CA PHE A 336 -21.59 -37.93 -21.05
C PHE A 336 -21.12 -37.26 -19.74
N THR A 337 -21.99 -37.23 -18.70
CA THR A 337 -21.69 -36.59 -17.41
C THR A 337 -20.47 -37.18 -16.66
N ASN A 338 -20.21 -38.50 -16.89
CA ASN A 338 -19.06 -39.18 -16.26
C ASN A 338 -17.70 -38.88 -16.91
N SER A 339 -17.68 -38.29 -18.08
CA SER A 339 -16.47 -37.82 -18.77
C SER A 339 -16.25 -36.30 -18.65
N ALA A 340 -17.18 -35.60 -17.99
CA ALA A 340 -17.15 -34.15 -17.75
C ALA A 340 -16.57 -33.84 -16.36
N PHE A 341 -15.57 -32.98 -16.33
CA PHE A 341 -14.89 -32.52 -15.12
C PHE A 341 -14.82 -31.00 -15.08
N LEU A 342 -14.91 -30.40 -13.89
CA LEU A 342 -14.74 -28.96 -13.69
C LEU A 342 -13.56 -28.70 -12.78
N LEU A 343 -12.62 -27.88 -13.21
CA LEU A 343 -11.57 -27.35 -12.35
C LEU A 343 -12.00 -25.97 -11.83
N VAL A 344 -12.17 -25.86 -10.51
CA VAL A 344 -12.78 -24.70 -9.87
C VAL A 344 -11.85 -24.12 -8.82
N ALA A 345 -11.78 -22.79 -8.78
CA ALA A 345 -10.96 -22.07 -7.82
C ALA A 345 -11.60 -22.01 -6.42
N THR A 346 -10.76 -21.93 -5.40
CA THR A 346 -11.17 -21.67 -4.01
C THR A 346 -11.31 -20.17 -3.78
N LYS A 347 -12.46 -19.73 -3.27
CA LYS A 347 -12.80 -18.30 -3.07
C LYS A 347 -11.76 -17.54 -2.28
N ASP A 348 -11.25 -18.09 -1.19
CA ASP A 348 -10.28 -17.43 -0.30
C ASP A 348 -8.91 -17.17 -0.97
N ARG A 349 -8.61 -17.89 -2.06
CA ARG A 349 -7.36 -17.71 -2.83
C ARG A 349 -7.49 -16.72 -3.99
N LEU A 350 -8.72 -16.34 -4.35
CA LEU A 350 -8.95 -15.46 -5.49
C LEU A 350 -8.44 -14.04 -5.26
N ASN A 351 -8.60 -13.49 -4.06
CA ASN A 351 -8.11 -12.16 -3.76
C ASN A 351 -6.59 -12.06 -3.96
N ALA A 352 -5.82 -13.03 -3.47
CA ALA A 352 -4.38 -13.08 -3.66
C ALA A 352 -3.99 -13.19 -5.14
N LEU A 353 -4.71 -14.03 -5.91
CA LEU A 353 -4.51 -14.20 -7.34
C LEU A 353 -4.76 -12.89 -8.11
N HIS A 354 -5.88 -12.20 -7.83
CA HIS A 354 -6.19 -10.91 -8.44
C HIS A 354 -5.19 -9.81 -8.07
N ILE A 355 -4.76 -9.76 -6.81
CA ILE A 355 -3.74 -8.80 -6.35
C ILE A 355 -2.44 -9.00 -7.15
N THR A 356 -1.98 -10.25 -7.30
CA THR A 356 -0.76 -10.57 -8.08
C THR A 356 -0.94 -10.17 -9.54
N ALA A 357 -2.06 -10.52 -10.17
CA ALA A 357 -2.35 -10.16 -11.56
C ALA A 357 -2.42 -8.64 -11.77
N LYS A 358 -3.09 -7.90 -10.87
CA LYS A 358 -3.15 -6.43 -10.91
C LYS A 358 -1.76 -5.80 -10.80
N LYS A 359 -0.89 -6.30 -9.94
CA LYS A 359 0.50 -5.84 -9.80
C LYS A 359 1.31 -6.06 -11.09
N ILE A 360 1.09 -7.17 -11.78
CA ILE A 360 1.76 -7.43 -13.07
C ILE A 360 1.28 -6.45 -14.14
N VAL A 361 -0.04 -6.25 -14.26
CA VAL A 361 -0.62 -5.30 -15.23
C VAL A 361 -0.13 -3.88 -14.96
N ALA A 362 -0.10 -3.46 -13.69
CA ALA A 362 0.41 -2.16 -13.28
C ALA A 362 1.91 -2.00 -13.59
N ALA A 363 2.72 -3.01 -13.25
CA ALA A 363 4.16 -2.98 -13.50
C ALA A 363 4.48 -2.94 -15.01
N ASP A 364 3.68 -3.62 -15.83
CA ASP A 364 3.82 -3.58 -17.28
C ASP A 364 3.46 -2.20 -17.85
N ARG A 365 2.43 -1.53 -17.35
CA ARG A 365 2.09 -0.14 -17.70
C ARG A 365 3.24 0.81 -17.35
N VAL A 366 3.75 0.72 -16.12
CA VAL A 366 4.88 1.55 -15.65
C VAL A 366 6.14 1.31 -16.48
N ARG A 367 6.46 0.05 -16.81
CA ARG A 367 7.60 -0.30 -17.65
C ARG A 367 7.52 0.33 -19.05
N ASN A 368 6.31 0.41 -19.62
CA ASN A 368 6.10 0.93 -20.96
C ASN A 368 6.15 2.47 -21.03
N ASP A 369 5.87 3.16 -19.93
CA ASP A 369 5.98 4.62 -19.85
C ASP A 369 6.40 5.06 -18.43
N LEU A 370 7.70 5.02 -18.15
CA LEU A 370 8.28 5.43 -16.87
C LEU A 370 8.04 6.91 -16.59
N THR A 371 8.16 7.75 -17.62
CA THR A 371 8.08 9.20 -17.49
C THR A 371 6.68 9.67 -17.10
N GLN A 372 5.64 9.08 -17.69
CA GLN A 372 4.25 9.36 -17.34
C GLN A 372 3.96 9.06 -15.85
N HIS A 373 4.66 8.07 -15.29
CA HIS A 373 4.51 7.66 -13.90
C HIS A 373 5.53 8.29 -12.95
N GLY A 374 6.28 9.31 -13.41
CA GLY A 374 7.25 10.04 -12.59
C GLY A 374 8.47 9.23 -12.16
N ILE A 375 8.79 8.14 -12.88
CA ILE A 375 9.93 7.27 -12.61
C ILE A 375 11.05 7.58 -13.62
N GLN A 376 12.28 7.69 -13.11
CA GLN A 376 13.44 7.95 -13.97
C GLN A 376 13.91 6.67 -14.70
N GLU A 377 14.55 6.84 -15.87
CA GLU A 377 15.03 5.74 -16.70
C GLU A 377 16.07 4.84 -16.01
N ASP A 378 16.87 5.39 -15.10
CA ASP A 378 17.85 4.63 -14.31
C ASP A 378 17.19 3.61 -13.35
N ARG A 379 15.93 3.82 -13.00
CA ARG A 379 15.12 2.92 -12.15
C ARG A 379 14.37 1.84 -12.96
N LYS A 380 14.51 1.80 -14.27
CA LYS A 380 13.86 0.80 -15.15
C LYS A 380 14.16 -0.63 -14.74
N LYS A 381 15.39 -0.92 -14.36
CA LYS A 381 15.80 -2.25 -13.88
C LYS A 381 15.05 -2.70 -12.62
N ASP A 382 14.70 -1.78 -11.75
CA ASP A 382 13.93 -2.09 -10.53
C ASP A 382 12.50 -2.53 -10.90
N VAL A 383 11.87 -1.84 -11.87
CA VAL A 383 10.56 -2.18 -12.40
C VAL A 383 10.58 -3.54 -13.10
N GLU A 384 11.57 -3.79 -13.96
CA GLU A 384 11.74 -5.05 -14.67
C GLU A 384 11.97 -6.24 -13.72
N SER A 385 12.80 -6.04 -12.70
CA SER A 385 13.06 -7.05 -11.66
C SER A 385 11.83 -7.36 -10.83
N TYR A 386 11.03 -6.33 -10.51
CA TYR A 386 9.76 -6.50 -9.80
C TYR A 386 8.76 -7.26 -10.66
N LEU A 387 8.60 -6.86 -11.93
CA LEU A 387 7.70 -7.51 -12.89
C LEU A 387 8.05 -8.99 -13.06
N ALA A 388 9.33 -9.31 -13.28
CA ALA A 388 9.81 -10.68 -13.43
C ALA A 388 9.43 -11.55 -12.21
N ARG A 389 9.64 -11.05 -10.99
CA ARG A 389 9.28 -11.74 -9.75
C ARG A 389 7.78 -11.98 -9.64
N GLN A 390 6.94 -10.98 -10.00
CA GLN A 390 5.49 -11.15 -9.98
C GLN A 390 5.01 -12.15 -11.05
N MET A 391 5.69 -12.21 -12.21
CA MET A 391 5.39 -13.18 -13.27
C MET A 391 5.76 -14.63 -12.87
N GLU A 392 6.78 -14.83 -12.05
CA GLU A 392 7.06 -16.15 -11.45
C GLU A 392 5.95 -16.52 -10.46
N ASN A 393 5.55 -15.60 -9.59
CA ASN A 393 4.55 -15.84 -8.56
C ASN A 393 3.13 -16.11 -9.10
N ILE A 394 2.79 -15.66 -10.31
CA ILE A 394 1.42 -15.83 -10.83
C ILE A 394 1.08 -17.29 -11.06
N ASN A 395 2.00 -18.09 -11.58
CA ASN A 395 1.78 -19.52 -11.82
C ASN A 395 1.53 -20.26 -10.49
N ASP A 396 2.27 -19.94 -9.45
CA ASP A 396 2.07 -20.52 -8.12
C ASP A 396 0.75 -20.07 -7.50
N SER A 397 0.34 -18.80 -7.73
CA SER A 397 -0.95 -18.28 -7.30
C SER A 397 -2.11 -18.98 -8.03
N ILE A 398 -1.99 -19.25 -9.32
CA ILE A 398 -2.98 -20.02 -10.11
C ILE A 398 -3.07 -21.44 -9.56
N ARG A 399 -1.94 -22.13 -9.38
CA ARG A 399 -1.91 -23.49 -8.83
C ARG A 399 -2.52 -23.57 -7.44
N ALA A 400 -2.28 -22.56 -6.59
CA ALA A 400 -2.83 -22.48 -5.25
C ALA A 400 -4.34 -22.16 -5.23
N ALA A 401 -4.86 -21.47 -6.25
CA ALA A 401 -6.27 -21.13 -6.35
C ALA A 401 -7.10 -22.26 -6.96
N PHE A 402 -6.63 -22.89 -8.04
CA PHE A 402 -7.36 -23.94 -8.78
C PHE A 402 -7.03 -25.33 -8.24
N THR A 403 -7.65 -25.68 -7.13
CA THR A 403 -7.36 -26.91 -6.38
C THR A 403 -8.53 -27.88 -6.29
N ASN A 404 -9.68 -27.57 -6.88
CA ASN A 404 -10.87 -28.42 -6.77
C ASN A 404 -11.28 -28.96 -8.12
N LEU A 405 -11.19 -30.29 -8.27
CA LEU A 405 -11.70 -31.02 -9.44
C LEU A 405 -13.06 -31.61 -9.08
N ILE A 406 -14.12 -31.19 -9.77
CA ILE A 406 -15.50 -31.57 -9.52
C ILE A 406 -15.96 -32.50 -10.65
N PHE A 407 -16.65 -33.57 -10.32
CA PHE A 407 -17.17 -34.55 -11.26
C PHE A 407 -18.35 -35.33 -10.67
N TYR A 408 -19.09 -36.04 -11.51
CA TYR A 408 -20.11 -37.00 -11.12
C TYR A 408 -19.53 -38.43 -10.96
N ASP A 409 -19.98 -39.13 -9.93
CA ASP A 409 -19.85 -40.58 -9.82
C ASP A 409 -21.21 -41.23 -9.47
N ARG A 410 -21.20 -42.53 -9.16
CA ARG A 410 -22.42 -43.27 -8.86
C ARG A 410 -23.18 -42.76 -7.64
N GLU A 411 -22.50 -42.10 -6.72
CA GLU A 411 -23.06 -41.56 -5.47
C GLU A 411 -23.44 -40.06 -5.59
N GLY A 412 -23.20 -39.44 -6.74
CA GLY A 412 -23.48 -38.03 -7.01
C GLY A 412 -22.24 -37.19 -7.24
N ILE A 413 -22.32 -35.88 -6.94
CA ILE A 413 -21.22 -34.93 -7.16
C ILE A 413 -20.12 -35.17 -6.12
N LYS A 414 -18.90 -35.24 -6.60
CA LYS A 414 -17.68 -35.34 -5.80
C LYS A 414 -16.75 -34.15 -6.06
N VAL A 415 -16.04 -33.73 -5.00
CA VAL A 415 -14.98 -32.73 -5.06
C VAL A 415 -13.66 -33.39 -4.67
N HIS A 416 -12.74 -33.48 -5.61
CA HIS A 416 -11.41 -33.99 -5.38
C HIS A 416 -10.40 -32.85 -5.25
N ALA A 417 -9.57 -32.90 -4.19
CA ALA A 417 -8.53 -31.90 -3.97
C ALA A 417 -7.31 -32.20 -4.84
N VAL A 418 -6.96 -31.28 -5.74
CA VAL A 418 -5.69 -31.31 -6.44
C VAL A 418 -4.60 -30.80 -5.50
N THR A 419 -3.63 -31.64 -5.21
CA THR A 419 -2.56 -31.31 -4.28
C THR A 419 -1.38 -30.61 -4.98
N SER A 420 -0.58 -29.83 -4.23
CA SER A 420 0.63 -29.20 -4.74
C SER A 420 1.66 -30.22 -5.25
N SER A 421 1.68 -31.43 -4.70
CA SER A 421 2.53 -32.53 -5.17
C SER A 421 2.12 -33.03 -6.56
N GLY A 422 0.85 -32.86 -6.98
CA GLY A 422 0.41 -33.13 -8.34
C GLY A 422 1.06 -32.19 -9.34
N TYR A 423 1.13 -30.91 -9.04
CA TYR A 423 1.78 -29.92 -9.88
C TYR A 423 3.31 -30.08 -9.99
N SER A 424 3.98 -30.52 -8.90
CA SER A 424 5.44 -30.69 -8.89
C SER A 424 5.94 -31.87 -9.74
N LYS A 425 5.08 -32.84 -10.04
CA LYS A 425 5.38 -34.02 -10.85
C LYS A 425 5.06 -33.89 -12.32
N ALA A 426 4.38 -32.80 -12.71
CA ALA A 426 3.89 -32.58 -14.05
C ALA A 426 4.73 -31.52 -14.79
N SER A 427 4.88 -31.70 -16.11
CA SER A 427 5.60 -30.74 -16.96
C SER A 427 4.77 -29.47 -17.20
N ASN A 428 3.45 -29.59 -17.20
CA ASN A 428 2.48 -28.51 -17.41
C ASN A 428 1.14 -28.82 -16.71
N GLY A 429 0.16 -27.92 -16.80
CA GLY A 429 -1.15 -28.09 -16.17
C GLY A 429 -1.99 -29.22 -16.77
N ALA A 430 -1.86 -29.49 -18.07
CA ALA A 430 -2.58 -30.58 -18.75
C ALA A 430 -2.06 -31.93 -18.27
N ASP A 431 -0.74 -32.11 -18.19
CA ASP A 431 -0.13 -33.33 -17.63
C ASP A 431 -0.51 -33.56 -16.17
N MET A 432 -0.62 -32.49 -15.40
CA MET A 432 -1.08 -32.57 -14.00
C MET A 432 -2.51 -33.10 -13.94
N LEU A 433 -3.44 -32.56 -14.73
CA LEU A 433 -4.82 -33.04 -14.78
C LEU A 433 -4.88 -34.50 -15.23
N ALA A 434 -4.11 -34.88 -16.25
CA ALA A 434 -4.02 -36.25 -16.71
C ALA A 434 -3.56 -37.21 -15.61
N LEU A 435 -2.50 -36.84 -14.89
CA LEU A 435 -2.01 -37.63 -13.75
C LEU A 435 -3.04 -37.73 -12.61
N GLN A 436 -3.78 -36.65 -12.32
CA GLN A 436 -4.84 -36.69 -11.31
C GLN A 436 -6.00 -37.63 -11.75
N LEU A 437 -6.47 -37.51 -12.97
CA LEU A 437 -7.54 -38.36 -13.51
C LEU A 437 -7.15 -39.84 -13.50
N LYS A 438 -5.89 -40.17 -13.84
CA LYS A 438 -5.35 -41.53 -13.74
C LYS A 438 -5.28 -42.01 -12.28
N SER A 439 -4.79 -41.18 -11.36
CA SER A 439 -4.69 -41.55 -9.93
C SER A 439 -6.05 -41.78 -9.26
N MET A 440 -7.11 -41.19 -9.82
CA MET A 440 -8.51 -41.38 -9.39
C MET A 440 -9.20 -42.55 -10.07
N ASN A 441 -8.49 -43.35 -10.87
CA ASN A 441 -9.02 -44.44 -11.70
C ASN A 441 -10.15 -43.98 -12.65
N ARG A 442 -10.12 -42.73 -13.12
CA ARG A 442 -11.08 -42.17 -14.09
C ARG A 442 -10.66 -42.41 -15.54
N VAL A 443 -9.39 -42.70 -15.73
CA VAL A 443 -8.80 -43.04 -17.03
C VAL A 443 -7.96 -44.28 -16.86
N ASN A 444 -8.19 -45.25 -17.68
CA ASN A 444 -7.35 -46.44 -17.78
C ASN A 444 -6.64 -46.41 -19.15
N ASP A 445 -5.33 -46.25 -19.13
CA ASP A 445 -4.49 -46.25 -20.33
C ASP A 445 -3.73 -47.56 -20.55
N GLN A 446 -4.01 -48.55 -19.70
CA GLN A 446 -3.48 -49.91 -19.87
C GLN A 446 -4.38 -50.70 -20.82
N VAL A 447 -3.76 -51.39 -21.76
CA VAL A 447 -4.47 -52.36 -22.55
C VAL A 447 -4.85 -53.50 -21.63
N LEU A 448 -6.09 -53.45 -21.15
CA LEU A 448 -6.64 -54.52 -20.27
C LEU A 448 -7.08 -55.69 -21.09
N ASP A 449 -6.75 -56.88 -20.61
CA ASP A 449 -7.36 -58.11 -21.09
C ASP A 449 -8.90 -57.99 -20.98
N PRO A 450 -9.68 -58.30 -22.06
CA PRO A 450 -11.13 -58.23 -22.00
C PRO A 450 -11.76 -58.98 -20.81
N SER A 451 -11.14 -60.04 -20.35
CA SER A 451 -11.57 -60.80 -19.16
C SER A 451 -11.47 -60.00 -17.87
N PHE A 452 -10.50 -59.11 -17.71
CA PHE A 452 -10.39 -58.22 -16.56
C PHE A 452 -11.48 -57.16 -16.54
N TYR A 453 -11.85 -56.66 -17.72
CA TYR A 453 -12.93 -55.67 -17.85
C TYR A 453 -14.28 -56.22 -17.42
N VAL A 454 -14.56 -57.46 -17.75
CA VAL A 454 -15.79 -58.15 -17.35
C VAL A 454 -15.82 -58.44 -15.82
N MET A 455 -14.70 -58.73 -15.18
CA MET A 455 -14.65 -59.00 -13.77
C MET A 455 -14.73 -57.78 -12.88
N GLU A 456 -14.24 -56.61 -13.30
CA GLU A 456 -14.21 -55.40 -12.46
C GLU A 456 -15.37 -54.42 -12.73
N TYR A 457 -15.99 -54.43 -13.94
CA TYR A 457 -16.91 -53.36 -14.34
C TYR A 457 -18.30 -53.90 -14.83
N VAL A 458 -18.53 -55.15 -14.85
CA VAL A 458 -19.83 -55.80 -15.07
C VAL A 458 -20.30 -56.52 -13.82
#